data_d6e4b993d3388e3a434a3c5725a52f9c
#
_entry.id   d6e4b993d3388e3a434a3c5725a52f9c
#
_cell.length_a   1.000
_cell.length_b   1.000
_cell.length_c   1.000
_cell.angle_alpha   90.00
_cell.angle_beta   90.00
_cell.angle_gamma   90.00
#
_symmetry.space_group_name_H-M   'P 1'
#
loop_
_entity.id
_entity.type
_entity.pdbx_description
1 polymer ?
#
loop_
_entity_poly.entity_id
_entity_poly.type
_entity_poly.pdbx_seq_one_letter_code
_entity_poly.pdbx_strand_id
1 'polypeptide(L)'
;KDLEQAQKNSFLIWQKQDAVRSAYNSYDKNISGTAEAVKSAEDALAAAKESVVAAFDSTYKTVKDCRTTLAAKRTAQSQAELDLKTATVKYRKGIISKLAYQQAQDAVTTAKLNVESAYLSLYTAYNQYEWAKEGVLITTAAA
;
A
#
# COMPACT_ATOMS: atom_id res chain seq x y z
N LYS A 1 4.48 -2.21 -17.30
CA LYS A 1 4.66 -0.77 -17.58
C LYS A 1 5.00 0.01 -16.30
N ASP A 2 4.14 0.04 -15.27
CA ASP A 2 4.39 0.81 -14.04
C ASP A 2 5.58 0.23 -13.22
N LEU A 3 5.70 -1.09 -13.13
CA LEU A 3 6.85 -1.75 -12.52
C LEU A 3 8.16 -1.45 -13.28
N GLU A 4 8.14 -1.46 -14.60
CA GLU A 4 9.30 -1.12 -15.42
C GLU A 4 9.73 0.34 -15.20
N GLN A 5 8.77 1.25 -15.06
CA GLN A 5 9.03 2.64 -14.71
C GLN A 5 9.66 2.75 -13.32
N ALA A 6 9.09 2.06 -12.31
CA ALA A 6 9.63 2.03 -10.96
C ALA A 6 11.08 1.50 -10.92
N GLN A 7 11.37 0.43 -11.66
CA GLN A 7 12.72 -0.11 -11.75
C GLN A 7 13.69 0.86 -12.43
N LYS A 8 13.26 1.52 -13.52
CA LYS A 8 14.07 2.50 -14.25
C LYS A 8 14.40 3.73 -13.41
N ASN A 9 13.44 4.20 -12.61
CA ASN A 9 13.57 5.41 -11.79
C ASN A 9 14.21 5.13 -10.42
N SER A 10 14.37 3.85 -10.03
CA SER A 10 14.90 3.47 -8.73
C SER A 10 16.35 3.89 -8.54
N PHE A 11 16.61 4.79 -7.58
CA PHE A 11 17.95 5.20 -7.19
C PHE A 11 18.77 4.01 -6.68
N LEU A 12 18.16 3.07 -5.98
CA LEU A 12 18.83 1.85 -5.50
C LEU A 12 19.37 1.01 -6.66
N ILE A 13 18.57 0.79 -7.71
CA ILE A 13 19.02 0.03 -8.89
C ILE A 13 20.13 0.80 -9.60
N TRP A 14 19.98 2.11 -9.79
CA TRP A 14 21.01 2.94 -10.41
C TRP A 14 22.33 2.85 -9.64
N GLN A 15 22.30 2.98 -8.31
CA GLN A 15 23.49 2.87 -7.46
C GLN A 15 24.20 1.52 -7.61
N LYS A 16 23.43 0.42 -7.67
CA LYS A 16 23.99 -0.92 -7.85
C LYS A 16 24.54 -1.15 -9.25
N GLN A 17 23.93 -0.57 -10.28
CA GLN A 17 24.46 -0.58 -11.63
C GLN A 17 25.79 0.18 -11.73
N ASP A 18 25.90 1.31 -11.03
CA ASP A 18 27.15 2.06 -10.96
C ASP A 18 28.27 1.28 -10.25
N ALA A 19 27.92 0.56 -9.17
CA ALA A 19 28.84 -0.34 -8.48
C ALA A 19 29.34 -1.48 -9.38
N VAL A 20 28.45 -2.09 -10.17
CA VAL A 20 28.84 -3.12 -11.17
C VAL A 20 29.79 -2.52 -12.19
N ARG A 21 29.48 -1.36 -12.76
CA ARG A 21 30.34 -0.68 -13.72
C ARG A 21 31.72 -0.37 -13.13
N SER A 22 31.77 0.09 -11.88
CA SER A 22 33.00 0.36 -11.17
C SER A 22 33.83 -0.92 -10.95
N ALA A 23 33.19 -2.03 -10.58
CA ALA A 23 33.86 -3.33 -10.42
C ALA A 23 34.44 -3.83 -11.75
N TYR A 24 33.73 -3.70 -12.87
CA TYR A 24 34.24 -4.04 -14.18
C TYR A 24 35.42 -3.17 -14.61
N ASN A 25 35.42 -1.87 -14.31
CA ASN A 25 36.52 -0.97 -14.60
C ASN A 25 37.78 -1.32 -13.80
N SER A 26 37.61 -1.92 -12.62
CA SER A 26 38.71 -2.37 -11.76
C SER A 26 39.12 -3.82 -11.97
N TYR A 27 38.43 -4.53 -12.88
CA TYR A 27 38.67 -5.96 -13.15
C TYR A 27 40.03 -6.14 -13.84
N ASP A 28 40.88 -6.99 -13.25
CA ASP A 28 42.09 -7.52 -13.87
C ASP A 28 42.16 -9.03 -13.59
N LYS A 29 42.20 -9.81 -14.66
CA LYS A 29 42.30 -11.28 -14.57
C LYS A 29 43.56 -11.79 -13.86
N ASN A 30 44.59 -10.96 -13.76
CA ASN A 30 45.85 -11.30 -13.09
C ASN A 30 45.84 -10.93 -11.61
N ILE A 31 44.83 -10.20 -11.13
CA ILE A 31 44.68 -9.81 -9.74
C ILE A 31 43.59 -10.63 -9.08
N SER A 32 43.97 -11.43 -8.08
CA SER A 32 43.03 -12.22 -7.29
C SER A 32 41.99 -11.33 -6.61
N GLY A 33 40.73 -11.80 -6.59
CA GLY A 33 39.62 -11.10 -5.94
C GLY A 33 38.84 -10.10 -6.82
N THR A 34 39.37 -9.71 -7.99
CA THR A 34 38.66 -8.75 -8.86
C THR A 34 37.47 -9.38 -9.57
N ALA A 35 37.54 -10.66 -9.92
CA ALA A 35 36.42 -11.41 -10.48
C ALA A 35 35.30 -11.62 -9.45
N GLU A 36 35.66 -11.93 -8.21
CA GLU A 36 34.73 -12.07 -7.09
C GLU A 36 34.05 -10.72 -6.76
N ALA A 37 34.76 -9.61 -6.88
CA ALA A 37 34.19 -8.29 -6.70
C ALA A 37 33.12 -7.97 -7.76
N VAL A 38 33.38 -8.31 -9.03
CA VAL A 38 32.39 -8.17 -10.10
C VAL A 38 31.15 -9.02 -9.80
N LYS A 39 31.36 -10.30 -9.49
CA LYS A 39 30.25 -11.21 -9.18
C LYS A 39 29.42 -10.72 -7.98
N SER A 40 30.08 -10.27 -6.91
CA SER A 40 29.40 -9.71 -5.73
C SER A 40 28.57 -8.47 -6.07
N ALA A 41 29.06 -7.61 -6.95
CA ALA A 41 28.32 -6.43 -7.41
C ALA A 41 27.10 -6.82 -8.27
N GLU A 42 27.24 -7.82 -9.14
CA GLU A 42 26.14 -8.35 -9.96
C GLU A 42 25.07 -9.00 -9.08
N ASP A 43 25.43 -9.81 -8.10
CA ASP A 43 24.53 -10.43 -7.14
C ASP A 43 23.78 -9.35 -6.32
N ALA A 44 24.48 -8.29 -5.90
CA ALA A 44 23.87 -7.16 -5.22
C ALA A 44 22.89 -6.37 -6.11
N LEU A 45 23.17 -6.26 -7.41
CA LEU A 45 22.21 -5.65 -8.36
C LEU A 45 20.99 -6.52 -8.57
N ALA A 46 21.15 -7.85 -8.67
CA ALA A 46 20.04 -8.78 -8.78
C ALA A 46 19.13 -8.68 -7.54
N ALA A 47 19.69 -8.73 -6.34
CA ALA A 47 18.95 -8.59 -5.09
C ALA A 47 18.24 -7.22 -4.97
N ALA A 48 18.84 -6.14 -5.44
CA ALA A 48 18.22 -4.83 -5.46
C ALA A 48 17.00 -4.79 -6.40
N LYS A 49 17.10 -5.41 -7.58
CA LYS A 49 15.96 -5.52 -8.51
C LYS A 49 14.81 -6.31 -7.90
N GLU A 50 15.09 -7.45 -7.26
CA GLU A 50 14.08 -8.24 -6.56
C GLU A 50 13.42 -7.47 -5.43
N SER A 51 14.20 -6.74 -4.63
CA SER A 51 13.70 -5.87 -3.57
C SER A 51 12.75 -4.79 -4.08
N VAL A 52 13.08 -4.15 -5.21
CA VAL A 52 12.21 -3.14 -5.85
C VAL A 52 10.91 -3.77 -6.33
N VAL A 53 10.96 -4.96 -6.95
CA VAL A 53 9.75 -5.68 -7.38
C VAL A 53 8.86 -6.02 -6.19
N ALA A 54 9.43 -6.61 -5.13
CA ALA A 54 8.68 -7.00 -3.94
C ALA A 54 8.03 -5.79 -3.25
N ALA A 55 8.74 -4.67 -3.13
CA ALA A 55 8.22 -3.45 -2.54
C ALA A 55 7.10 -2.85 -3.40
N PHE A 56 7.25 -2.82 -4.73
CA PHE A 56 6.21 -2.35 -5.64
C PHE A 56 4.94 -3.23 -5.57
N ASP A 57 5.09 -4.55 -5.59
CA ASP A 57 3.98 -5.49 -5.48
C ASP A 57 3.25 -5.34 -4.13
N SER A 58 3.99 -5.09 -3.05
CA SER A 58 3.43 -4.80 -1.74
C SER A 58 2.56 -3.55 -1.74
N THR A 59 3.04 -2.44 -2.35
CA THR A 59 2.25 -1.20 -2.45
C THR A 59 0.99 -1.40 -3.30
N TYR A 60 1.10 -2.11 -4.42
CA TYR A 60 -0.05 -2.44 -5.27
C TYR A 60 -1.09 -3.28 -4.52
N LYS A 61 -0.65 -4.30 -3.78
CA LYS A 61 -1.53 -5.12 -2.94
C LYS A 61 -2.23 -4.27 -1.89
N THR A 62 -1.51 -3.36 -1.23
CA THR A 62 -2.09 -2.45 -0.22
C THR A 62 -3.21 -1.59 -0.82
N VAL A 63 -3.03 -1.03 -2.02
CA VAL A 63 -4.10 -0.28 -2.72
C VAL A 63 -5.32 -1.16 -2.97
N LYS A 64 -5.13 -2.40 -3.43
CA LYS A 64 -6.20 -3.35 -3.69
C LYS A 64 -6.97 -3.69 -2.41
N ASP A 65 -6.26 -3.94 -1.32
CA ASP A 65 -6.85 -4.29 -0.02
C ASP A 65 -7.63 -3.09 0.57
N CYS A 66 -7.09 -1.88 0.46
CA CYS A 66 -7.80 -0.66 0.88
C CYS A 66 -9.07 -0.41 0.05
N ARG A 67 -9.07 -0.69 -1.26
CA ARG A 67 -10.28 -0.61 -2.10
C ARG A 67 -11.36 -1.60 -1.65
N THR A 68 -10.95 -2.82 -1.35
CA THR A 68 -11.87 -3.86 -0.85
C THR A 68 -12.45 -3.46 0.51
N THR A 69 -11.61 -2.94 1.41
CA THR A 69 -12.03 -2.43 2.72
C THR A 69 -13.01 -1.28 2.58
N LEU A 70 -12.74 -0.31 1.72
CA LEU A 70 -13.66 0.81 1.47
C LEU A 70 -15.01 0.34 0.94
N ALA A 71 -15.03 -0.63 0.02
CA ALA A 71 -16.27 -1.22 -0.49
C ALA A 71 -17.08 -1.89 0.64
N ALA A 72 -16.43 -2.68 1.50
CA ALA A 72 -17.07 -3.31 2.65
C ALA A 72 -17.63 -2.27 3.64
N LYS A 73 -16.89 -1.19 3.92
CA LYS A 73 -17.37 -0.11 4.82
C LYS A 73 -18.57 0.65 4.24
N ARG A 74 -18.61 0.87 2.92
CA ARG A 74 -19.77 1.46 2.24
C ARG A 74 -21.00 0.56 2.33
N THR A 75 -20.84 -0.75 2.17
CA THR A 75 -21.93 -1.71 2.36
C THR A 75 -22.46 -1.68 3.79
N ALA A 76 -21.57 -1.65 4.79
CA ALA A 76 -21.96 -1.55 6.19
C ALA A 76 -22.69 -0.22 6.51
N GLN A 77 -22.25 0.90 5.92
CA GLN A 77 -22.96 2.17 6.03
C GLN A 77 -24.39 2.08 5.47
N SER A 78 -24.53 1.53 4.25
CA SER A 78 -25.86 1.35 3.64
C SER A 78 -26.77 0.48 4.50
N GLN A 79 -26.25 -0.57 5.13
CA GLN A 79 -27.02 -1.41 6.04
C GLN A 79 -27.44 -0.63 7.30
N ALA A 80 -26.52 0.11 7.93
CA ALA A 80 -26.84 0.94 9.10
C ALA A 80 -27.94 1.99 8.78
N GLU A 81 -27.90 2.57 7.59
CA GLU A 81 -28.93 3.52 7.14
C GLU A 81 -30.31 2.84 6.95
N LEU A 82 -30.37 1.60 6.44
CA LEU A 82 -31.60 0.81 6.35
C LEU A 82 -32.12 0.44 7.74
N ASP A 83 -31.21 0.05 8.64
CA ASP A 83 -31.57 -0.28 10.02
C ASP A 83 -32.12 0.95 10.76
N LEU A 84 -31.54 2.13 10.56
CA LEU A 84 -32.06 3.38 11.12
C LEU A 84 -33.46 3.70 10.56
N LYS A 85 -33.70 3.52 9.26
CA LYS A 85 -35.06 3.69 8.68
C LYS A 85 -36.07 2.78 9.38
N THR A 86 -35.68 1.52 9.58
CA THR A 86 -36.54 0.53 10.29
C THR A 86 -36.74 0.93 11.75
N ALA A 87 -35.68 1.34 12.45
CA ALA A 87 -35.75 1.80 13.84
C ALA A 87 -36.63 3.07 13.96
N THR A 88 -36.57 3.98 12.99
CA THR A 88 -37.41 5.19 12.95
C THR A 88 -38.91 4.84 12.91
N VAL A 89 -39.28 3.86 12.06
CA VAL A 89 -40.68 3.40 11.97
C VAL A 89 -41.13 2.74 13.27
N LYS A 90 -40.27 1.87 13.84
CA LYS A 90 -40.56 1.16 15.11
C LYS A 90 -40.67 2.14 16.28
N TYR A 91 -39.83 3.14 16.35
CA TYR A 91 -39.88 4.17 17.40
C TYR A 91 -41.16 5.01 17.33
N ARG A 92 -41.54 5.48 16.11
CA ARG A 92 -42.80 6.19 15.90
C ARG A 92 -44.08 5.39 16.31
N LYS A 93 -44.00 4.05 16.16
CA LYS A 93 -45.04 3.16 16.60
C LYS A 93 -44.97 2.78 18.09
N GLY A 94 -44.01 3.30 18.85
CA GLY A 94 -43.81 2.95 20.25
C GLY A 94 -43.28 1.53 20.51
N ILE A 95 -42.72 0.87 19.48
CA ILE A 95 -42.25 -0.52 19.57
C ILE A 95 -40.87 -0.61 20.20
N ILE A 96 -40.02 0.42 20.03
CA ILE A 96 -38.69 0.48 20.60
C ILE A 96 -38.49 1.71 21.49
N SER A 97 -37.57 1.62 22.43
CA SER A 97 -37.22 2.73 23.32
C SER A 97 -36.47 3.86 22.60
N LYS A 98 -36.47 5.05 23.18
CA LYS A 98 -35.65 6.18 22.70
C LYS A 98 -34.15 5.82 22.67
N LEU A 99 -33.68 5.06 23.65
CA LEU A 99 -32.28 4.59 23.69
C LEU A 99 -31.95 3.73 22.47
N ALA A 100 -32.81 2.76 22.14
CA ALA A 100 -32.58 1.88 20.98
C ALA A 100 -32.61 2.68 19.67
N TYR A 101 -33.44 3.70 19.56
CA TYR A 101 -33.45 4.58 18.39
C TYR A 101 -32.16 5.42 18.30
N GLN A 102 -31.68 5.97 19.43
CA GLN A 102 -30.39 6.71 19.46
C GLN A 102 -29.22 5.81 19.09
N GLN A 103 -29.17 4.56 19.56
CA GLN A 103 -28.14 3.59 19.16
C GLN A 103 -28.12 3.36 17.65
N ALA A 104 -29.27 3.32 16.98
CA ALA A 104 -29.34 3.19 15.53
C ALA A 104 -28.81 4.46 14.81
N GLN A 105 -29.02 5.66 15.37
CA GLN A 105 -28.44 6.90 14.85
C GLN A 105 -26.91 6.91 15.01
N ASP A 106 -26.41 6.50 16.17
CA ASP A 106 -24.98 6.43 16.47
C ASP A 106 -24.27 5.40 15.57
N ALA A 107 -24.95 4.27 15.26
CA ALA A 107 -24.43 3.28 14.34
C ALA A 107 -24.21 3.85 12.93
N VAL A 108 -25.14 4.67 12.42
CA VAL A 108 -24.96 5.35 11.12
C VAL A 108 -23.79 6.33 11.17
N THR A 109 -23.71 7.12 12.25
CA THR A 109 -22.59 8.09 12.42
C THR A 109 -21.25 7.36 12.44
N THR A 110 -21.13 6.27 13.20
CA THR A 110 -19.95 5.43 13.28
C THR A 110 -19.61 4.81 11.91
N ALA A 111 -20.63 4.31 11.19
CA ALA A 111 -20.41 3.75 9.86
C ALA A 111 -19.90 4.79 8.86
N LYS A 112 -20.39 6.03 8.90
CA LYS A 112 -19.89 7.14 8.07
C LYS A 112 -18.42 7.45 8.38
N LEU A 113 -18.05 7.59 9.66
CA LEU A 113 -16.66 7.80 10.07
C LEU A 113 -15.73 6.67 9.60
N ASN A 114 -16.22 5.42 9.67
CA ASN A 114 -15.47 4.27 9.16
C ASN A 114 -15.23 4.34 7.64
N VAL A 115 -16.19 4.83 6.86
CA VAL A 115 -16.03 5.05 5.41
C VAL A 115 -15.00 6.15 5.14
N GLU A 116 -15.05 7.25 5.86
CA GLU A 116 -14.07 8.34 5.73
C GLU A 116 -12.65 7.87 6.07
N SER A 117 -12.50 7.13 7.16
CA SER A 117 -11.21 6.54 7.55
C SER A 117 -10.66 5.58 6.48
N ALA A 118 -11.53 4.72 5.93
CA ALA A 118 -11.14 3.80 4.87
C ALA A 118 -10.79 4.55 3.56
N TYR A 119 -11.46 5.65 3.27
CA TYR A 119 -11.13 6.51 2.13
C TYR A 119 -9.76 7.18 2.29
N LEU A 120 -9.45 7.71 3.48
CA LEU A 120 -8.13 8.29 3.77
C LEU A 120 -7.03 7.24 3.67
N SER A 121 -7.28 6.01 4.15
CA SER A 121 -6.33 4.90 4.01
C SER A 121 -6.08 4.55 2.54
N LEU A 122 -7.13 4.52 1.72
CA LEU A 122 -6.98 4.30 0.27
C LEU A 122 -6.20 5.43 -0.40
N TYR A 123 -6.47 6.68 -0.03
CA TYR A 123 -5.76 7.84 -0.58
C TYR A 123 -4.26 7.79 -0.25
N THR A 124 -3.92 7.44 1.00
CA THR A 124 -2.52 7.27 1.43
C THR A 124 -1.84 6.13 0.67
N ALA A 125 -2.51 4.98 0.55
CA ALA A 125 -1.98 3.84 -0.20
C ALA A 125 -1.76 4.16 -1.68
N TYR A 126 -2.68 4.93 -2.29
CA TYR A 126 -2.55 5.37 -3.67
C TYR A 126 -1.37 6.31 -3.87
N ASN A 127 -1.16 7.27 -2.98
CA ASN A 127 0.00 8.16 -3.04
C ASN A 127 1.31 7.37 -2.91
N GLN A 128 1.37 6.38 -1.99
CA GLN A 128 2.54 5.51 -1.86
C GLN A 128 2.81 4.71 -3.14
N TYR A 129 1.76 4.24 -3.80
CA TYR A 129 1.88 3.54 -5.08
C TYR A 129 2.41 4.48 -6.19
N GLU A 130 1.91 5.73 -6.27
CA GLU A 130 2.42 6.70 -7.24
C GLU A 130 3.90 7.04 -6.98
N TRP A 131 4.31 7.20 -5.72
CA TRP A 131 5.73 7.38 -5.37
C TRP A 131 6.57 6.16 -5.73
N ALA A 132 6.05 4.96 -5.52
CA ALA A 132 6.74 3.74 -5.93
C ALA A 132 6.95 3.66 -7.44
N LYS A 133 6.02 4.14 -8.27
CA LYS A 133 6.19 4.27 -9.72
C LYS A 133 7.33 5.23 -10.09
N GLU A 134 7.51 6.29 -9.33
CA GLU A 134 8.62 7.23 -9.50
C GLU A 134 9.95 6.73 -8.88
N GLY A 135 9.98 5.47 -8.43
CA GLY A 135 11.18 4.84 -7.88
C GLY A 135 11.46 5.18 -6.42
N VAL A 136 10.56 5.90 -5.76
CA VAL A 136 10.65 6.22 -4.33
C VAL A 136 9.94 5.12 -3.54
N LEU A 137 10.69 4.15 -3.06
CA LEU A 137 10.18 3.07 -2.23
C LEU A 137 10.23 3.49 -0.77
N ILE A 138 9.06 3.72 -0.18
CA ILE A 138 8.94 3.93 1.25
C ILE A 138 8.92 2.55 1.90
N THR A 139 10.07 2.13 2.42
CA THR A 139 10.10 1.02 3.36
C THR A 139 9.47 1.52 4.65
N THR A 140 8.21 1.16 4.92
CA THR A 140 7.67 1.27 6.26
C THR A 140 8.50 0.33 7.12
N ALA A 141 9.47 0.89 7.86
CA ALA A 141 10.10 0.13 8.94
C ALA A 141 8.97 -0.37 9.82
N ALA A 142 8.84 -1.69 9.94
CA ALA A 142 7.93 -2.29 10.88
C ALA A 142 8.32 -1.75 12.28
N ALA A 143 7.39 -0.98 12.88
CA ALA A 143 7.49 -0.57 14.26
C ALA A 143 7.17 -1.76 15.17
#